data_fd610885d9bdfb1834ff44af1a2dcf39
#
_entry.id   fd610885d9bdfb1834ff44af1a2dcf39
#
_cell.length_a   1.000
_cell.length_b   1.000
_cell.length_c   1.000
_cell.angle_alpha   90.00
_cell.angle_beta   90.00
_cell.angle_gamma   90.00
#
_symmetry.space_group_name_H-M   'P 1'
#
loop_
_entity.id
_entity.type
_entity.pdbx_description
1 polymer ?
#
loop_
_entity_poly.entity_id
_entity_poly.type
_entity_poly.pdbx_seq_one_letter_code
_entity_poly.pdbx_strand_id
1 'polypeptide(L)'
;FEDPELRYRQRYVDLVVNDGVKETFLKRATVVKTLRNALDEAGYTEVETPILQSIAGGASARPFITHHNTLDIDMYLRIATELNLKRLIVGGIERVYEIGRIFRNEGMDTKHNPEFTTVELYESYADFNDMMDLFEDLLTSAAQKLLGTYQLEWQGEKLDLTPGWPR
;
A
#
# COMPACT_ATOMS: atom_id res chain seq x y z
N PHE A 1 13.65 -22.25 15.86
CA PHE A 1 13.19 -20.85 16.08
C PHE A 1 11.81 -20.69 15.46
N GLU A 2 10.80 -21.25 16.16
CA GLU A 2 9.43 -21.41 15.62
C GLU A 2 8.41 -20.50 16.31
N ASP A 3 8.70 -20.01 17.52
CA ASP A 3 7.80 -19.15 18.28
C ASP A 3 7.48 -17.87 17.50
N PRO A 4 6.19 -17.60 17.16
CA PRO A 4 5.82 -16.45 16.34
C PRO A 4 6.23 -15.10 16.96
N GLU A 5 6.12 -14.96 18.28
CA GLU A 5 6.47 -13.71 18.96
C GLU A 5 7.97 -13.44 18.89
N LEU A 6 8.79 -14.45 19.12
CA LEU A 6 10.26 -14.34 18.98
C LEU A 6 10.66 -14.06 17.53
N ARG A 7 9.99 -14.67 16.55
CA ARG A 7 10.23 -14.41 15.13
C ARG A 7 9.93 -12.97 14.74
N TYR A 8 8.89 -12.38 15.29
CA TYR A 8 8.57 -10.97 15.07
C TYR A 8 9.55 -10.04 15.79
N ARG A 9 9.89 -10.30 17.04
CA ARG A 9 10.81 -9.49 17.85
C ARG A 9 12.24 -9.53 17.34
N GLN A 10 12.68 -10.69 16.86
CA GLN A 10 14.05 -10.94 16.37
C GLN A 10 14.01 -11.31 14.89
N ARG A 11 13.41 -10.43 14.08
CA ARG A 11 13.26 -10.67 12.64
C ARG A 11 14.58 -10.93 11.94
N TYR A 12 15.67 -10.31 12.38
CA TYR A 12 17.01 -10.56 11.84
C TYR A 12 17.48 -11.99 12.06
N VAL A 13 17.13 -12.62 13.18
CA VAL A 13 17.42 -14.04 13.44
C VAL A 13 16.53 -14.92 12.57
N ASP A 14 15.23 -14.62 12.50
CA ASP A 14 14.26 -15.31 11.65
C ASP A 14 14.71 -15.36 10.17
N LEU A 15 15.25 -14.25 9.67
CA LEU A 15 15.81 -14.16 8.31
C LEU A 15 17.03 -15.05 8.07
N VAL A 16 17.79 -15.35 9.12
CA VAL A 16 19.00 -16.19 9.03
C VAL A 16 18.67 -17.68 9.14
N VAL A 17 17.76 -18.02 10.05
CA VAL A 17 17.57 -19.43 10.47
C VAL A 17 16.35 -20.11 9.83
N ASN A 18 15.37 -19.35 9.33
CA ASN A 18 14.17 -19.91 8.73
C ASN A 18 14.14 -19.70 7.22
N ASP A 19 14.12 -20.82 6.48
CA ASP A 19 14.00 -20.80 5.03
C ASP A 19 12.69 -20.11 4.57
N GLY A 20 12.76 -19.44 3.42
CA GLY A 20 11.61 -18.78 2.82
C GLY A 20 11.26 -17.39 3.39
N VAL A 21 11.70 -17.04 4.59
CA VAL A 21 11.41 -15.73 5.21
C VAL A 21 12.03 -14.60 4.38
N LYS A 22 13.31 -14.72 4.05
CA LYS A 22 14.00 -13.74 3.19
C LYS A 22 13.34 -13.59 1.82
N GLU A 23 12.92 -14.71 1.23
CA GLU A 23 12.23 -14.71 -0.06
C GLU A 23 10.91 -13.92 -0.01
N THR A 24 10.14 -14.08 1.07
CA THR A 24 8.89 -13.32 1.27
C THR A 24 9.13 -11.82 1.26
N PHE A 25 10.17 -11.33 1.93
CA PHE A 25 10.52 -9.90 1.93
C PHE A 25 11.01 -9.42 0.56
N LEU A 26 11.78 -10.23 -0.16
CA LEU A 26 12.22 -9.91 -1.52
C LEU A 26 11.04 -9.89 -2.51
N LYS A 27 10.09 -10.82 -2.39
CA LYS A 27 8.84 -10.81 -3.16
C LYS A 27 8.03 -9.55 -2.91
N ARG A 28 7.88 -9.15 -1.63
CA ARG A 28 7.22 -7.89 -1.29
C ARG A 28 7.89 -6.68 -1.94
N ALA A 29 9.21 -6.59 -1.90
CA ALA A 29 9.96 -5.51 -2.55
C ALA A 29 9.74 -5.50 -4.07
N THR A 30 9.69 -6.69 -4.68
CA THR A 30 9.40 -6.83 -6.12
C THR A 30 8.00 -6.35 -6.47
N VAL A 31 6.98 -6.70 -5.67
CA VAL A 31 5.59 -6.21 -5.86
C VAL A 31 5.55 -4.69 -5.85
N VAL A 32 6.09 -4.06 -4.79
CA VAL A 32 6.09 -2.59 -4.67
C VAL A 32 6.80 -1.93 -5.85
N LYS A 33 7.95 -2.46 -6.26
CA LYS A 33 8.70 -1.95 -7.42
C LYS A 33 7.91 -2.10 -8.72
N THR A 34 7.21 -3.23 -8.90
CA THR A 34 6.41 -3.47 -10.11
C THR A 34 5.23 -2.51 -10.19
N LEU A 35 4.51 -2.30 -9.09
CA LEU A 35 3.41 -1.33 -9.03
C LEU A 35 3.90 0.09 -9.34
N ARG A 36 5.03 0.50 -8.76
CA ARG A 36 5.64 1.81 -9.06
C ARG A 36 5.97 1.97 -10.54
N ASN A 37 6.65 1.00 -11.13
CA ASN A 37 7.01 1.04 -12.55
C ASN A 37 5.77 1.10 -13.45
N ALA A 38 4.75 0.30 -13.17
CA ALA A 38 3.51 0.28 -13.94
C ALA A 38 2.77 1.63 -13.88
N LEU A 39 2.72 2.26 -12.71
CA LEU A 39 2.11 3.59 -12.55
C LEU A 39 2.92 4.69 -13.24
N ASP A 40 4.25 4.64 -13.14
CA ASP A 40 5.13 5.58 -13.86
C ASP A 40 4.96 5.45 -15.38
N GLU A 41 4.92 4.22 -15.90
CA GLU A 41 4.67 3.92 -17.32
C GLU A 41 3.28 4.37 -17.79
N ALA A 42 2.28 4.32 -16.90
CA ALA A 42 0.93 4.83 -17.14
C ALA A 42 0.83 6.36 -17.04
N GLY A 43 1.94 7.05 -16.77
CA GLY A 43 2.02 8.51 -16.73
C GLY A 43 1.56 9.14 -15.41
N TYR A 44 1.51 8.37 -14.33
CA TYR A 44 1.26 8.91 -12.99
C TYR A 44 2.53 9.51 -12.40
N THR A 45 2.38 10.56 -11.62
CA THR A 45 3.45 11.19 -10.87
C THR A 45 3.45 10.68 -9.43
N GLU A 46 4.56 10.09 -8.97
CA GLU A 46 4.74 9.74 -7.57
C GLU A 46 4.98 11.00 -6.72
N VAL A 47 4.28 11.10 -5.61
CA VAL A 47 4.41 12.20 -4.68
C VAL A 47 4.55 11.71 -3.24
N GLU A 48 5.09 12.58 -2.39
CA GLU A 48 5.10 12.39 -0.95
C GLU A 48 4.31 13.52 -0.29
N THR A 49 3.27 13.16 0.46
CA THR A 49 2.46 14.12 1.22
C THR A 49 2.72 13.96 2.73
N PRO A 50 2.38 14.98 3.54
CA PRO A 50 2.70 14.95 4.96
C PRO A 50 2.08 13.77 5.71
N ILE A 51 2.87 13.11 6.55
CA ILE A 51 2.40 12.11 7.51
C ILE A 51 1.74 12.79 8.71
N LEU A 52 2.33 13.88 9.20
CA LEU A 52 1.76 14.67 10.29
C LEU A 52 0.70 15.62 9.74
N GLN A 53 -0.49 15.56 10.32
CA GLN A 53 -1.64 16.35 9.89
C GLN A 53 -2.29 17.06 11.07
N SER A 54 -2.82 18.25 10.82
CA SER A 54 -3.60 19.01 11.80
C SER A 54 -5.01 18.45 11.99
N ILE A 55 -5.54 17.75 10.99
CA ILE A 55 -6.87 17.14 11.00
C ILE A 55 -6.75 15.76 10.36
N ALA A 56 -7.19 14.72 11.07
CA ALA A 56 -7.32 13.39 10.50
C ALA A 56 -8.51 13.34 9.54
N GLY A 57 -8.32 12.75 8.35
CA GLY A 57 -9.38 12.66 7.34
C GLY A 57 -9.03 11.72 6.19
N GLY A 58 -10.00 11.51 5.29
CA GLY A 58 -9.87 10.64 4.11
C GLY A 58 -10.22 9.18 4.37
N ALA A 59 -10.55 8.80 5.61
CA ALA A 59 -11.00 7.46 5.98
C ALA A 59 -11.81 7.51 7.28
N SER A 60 -12.53 6.43 7.58
CA SER A 60 -13.20 6.23 8.86
C SER A 60 -12.32 5.34 9.75
N ALA A 61 -11.37 5.95 10.44
CA ALA A 61 -10.43 5.26 11.32
C ALA A 61 -10.03 6.15 12.52
N ARG A 62 -9.60 5.51 13.61
CA ARG A 62 -9.08 6.23 14.78
C ARG A 62 -7.61 6.61 14.52
N PRO A 63 -7.23 7.89 14.63
CA PRO A 63 -5.84 8.32 14.42
C PRO A 63 -4.96 8.05 15.65
N PHE A 64 -3.64 7.94 15.42
CA PHE A 64 -2.65 8.19 16.46
C PHE A 64 -2.49 9.70 16.65
N ILE A 65 -2.41 10.14 17.89
CA ILE A 65 -2.27 11.55 18.25
C ILE A 65 -0.85 11.76 18.78
N THR A 66 -0.21 12.82 18.35
CA THR A 66 1.09 13.29 18.86
C THR A 66 1.05 14.79 19.14
N HIS A 67 2.04 15.32 19.86
CA HIS A 67 2.10 16.74 20.22
C HIS A 67 3.28 17.41 19.53
N HIS A 68 3.03 18.56 18.89
CA HIS A 68 4.07 19.41 18.31
C HIS A 68 4.54 20.42 19.35
N ASN A 69 5.68 20.15 19.99
CA ASN A 69 6.17 20.91 21.15
C ASN A 69 6.31 22.42 20.89
N THR A 70 6.88 22.82 19.75
CA THR A 70 7.13 24.25 19.45
C THR A 70 5.85 25.02 19.17
N LEU A 71 4.86 24.40 18.54
CA LEU A 71 3.58 25.02 18.21
C LEU A 71 2.55 24.84 19.31
N ASP A 72 2.81 23.98 20.31
CA ASP A 72 1.90 23.63 21.39
C ASP A 72 0.51 23.18 20.89
N ILE A 73 0.51 22.32 19.88
CA ILE A 73 -0.71 21.77 19.26
C ILE A 73 -0.65 20.24 19.13
N ASP A 74 -1.80 19.61 19.20
CA ASP A 74 -1.93 18.20 18.84
C ASP A 74 -1.93 18.04 17.32
N MET A 75 -1.25 16.99 16.87
CA MET A 75 -1.20 16.56 15.48
C MET A 75 -1.54 15.09 15.38
N TYR A 76 -1.89 14.67 14.20
CA TYR A 76 -2.34 13.31 13.91
C TYR A 76 -1.43 12.65 12.89
N LEU A 77 -1.10 11.36 13.11
CA LEU A 77 -0.55 10.55 12.04
C LEU A 77 -1.65 10.24 11.03
N ARG A 78 -1.36 10.39 9.75
CA ARG A 78 -2.35 10.23 8.67
C ARG A 78 -3.00 8.84 8.70
N ILE A 79 -4.31 8.80 8.49
CA ILE A 79 -5.12 7.58 8.35
C ILE A 79 -5.41 7.24 6.88
N ALA A 80 -5.13 8.14 5.96
CA ALA A 80 -5.23 8.02 4.51
C ALA A 80 -4.43 9.14 3.83
N THR A 81 -4.16 9.00 2.54
CA THR A 81 -3.51 10.03 1.70
C THR A 81 -4.51 10.79 0.83
N GLU A 82 -5.78 10.38 0.80
CA GLU A 82 -6.85 10.85 -0.07
C GLU A 82 -6.92 12.37 -0.21
N LEU A 83 -7.07 13.09 0.90
CA LEU A 83 -7.31 14.53 0.86
C LEU A 83 -6.16 15.32 0.24
N ASN A 84 -4.93 14.91 0.55
CA ASN A 84 -3.74 15.56 0.01
C ASN A 84 -3.57 15.26 -1.49
N LEU A 85 -3.82 14.03 -1.92
CA LEU A 85 -3.75 13.67 -3.34
C LEU A 85 -4.83 14.37 -4.15
N LYS A 86 -6.05 14.48 -3.64
CA LYS A 86 -7.13 15.27 -4.29
C LYS A 86 -6.79 16.75 -4.41
N ARG A 87 -6.11 17.34 -3.42
CA ARG A 87 -5.62 18.72 -3.52
C ARG A 87 -4.60 18.89 -4.64
N LEU A 88 -3.75 17.90 -4.89
CA LEU A 88 -2.81 17.93 -6.01
C LEU A 88 -3.52 17.83 -7.37
N ILE A 89 -4.59 17.05 -7.46
CA ILE A 89 -5.47 17.04 -8.64
C ILE A 89 -6.06 18.45 -8.89
N VAL A 90 -6.62 19.08 -7.85
CA VAL A 90 -7.11 20.46 -7.94
C VAL A 90 -6.00 21.44 -8.34
N GLY A 91 -4.77 21.18 -7.90
CA GLY A 91 -3.57 21.93 -8.27
C GLY A 91 -3.06 21.71 -9.71
N GLY A 92 -3.70 20.80 -10.48
CA GLY A 92 -3.38 20.56 -11.88
C GLY A 92 -2.47 19.37 -12.17
N ILE A 93 -2.16 18.51 -11.18
CA ILE A 93 -1.46 17.25 -11.43
C ILE A 93 -2.52 16.19 -11.78
N GLU A 94 -2.71 15.93 -13.07
CA GLU A 94 -3.83 15.13 -13.58
C GLU A 94 -3.79 13.65 -13.19
N ARG A 95 -2.60 13.09 -12.94
CA ARG A 95 -2.38 11.70 -12.50
C ARG A 95 -1.36 11.67 -11.40
N VAL A 96 -1.77 11.25 -10.22
CA VAL A 96 -0.93 11.26 -9.01
C VAL A 96 -1.09 9.97 -8.22
N TYR A 97 0.00 9.48 -7.64
CA TYR A 97 -0.04 8.38 -6.69
C TYR A 97 0.97 8.57 -5.57
N GLU A 98 0.71 7.92 -4.47
CA GLU A 98 1.63 7.82 -3.33
C GLU A 98 1.69 6.39 -2.82
N ILE A 99 2.90 5.86 -2.61
CA ILE A 99 3.15 4.62 -1.90
C ILE A 99 3.73 4.99 -0.55
N GLY A 100 3.00 4.77 0.53
CA GLY A 100 3.44 5.22 1.84
C GLY A 100 2.77 4.53 3.03
N ARG A 101 3.26 4.87 4.21
CA ARG A 101 2.72 4.37 5.47
C ARG A 101 1.46 5.13 5.87
N ILE A 102 0.49 4.34 6.30
CA ILE A 102 -0.78 4.77 6.90
C ILE A 102 -0.84 4.23 8.31
N PHE A 103 -1.49 4.97 9.21
CA PHE A 103 -1.52 4.69 10.64
C PHE A 103 -2.97 4.68 11.13
N ARG A 104 -3.40 3.58 11.75
CA ARG A 104 -4.75 3.43 12.32
C ARG A 104 -4.65 2.85 13.71
N ASN A 105 -5.08 3.62 14.71
CA ASN A 105 -5.04 3.25 16.12
C ASN A 105 -6.25 2.39 16.49
N GLU A 106 -6.27 1.19 15.98
CA GLU A 106 -7.34 0.21 16.11
C GLU A 106 -6.79 -1.15 16.59
N GLY A 107 -7.66 -2.15 16.72
CA GLY A 107 -7.24 -3.49 17.13
C GLY A 107 -6.27 -4.14 16.15
N MET A 108 -5.38 -4.97 16.66
CA MET A 108 -4.43 -5.75 15.87
C MET A 108 -4.87 -7.21 15.77
N ASP A 109 -4.72 -7.80 14.59
CA ASP A 109 -4.85 -9.23 14.34
C ASP A 109 -3.87 -9.68 13.24
N THR A 110 -4.01 -10.90 12.75
CA THR A 110 -3.11 -11.45 11.72
C THR A 110 -3.19 -10.74 10.36
N LYS A 111 -4.21 -9.92 10.14
CA LYS A 111 -4.46 -9.19 8.88
C LYS A 111 -4.41 -7.67 9.06
N HIS A 112 -4.43 -7.18 10.29
CA HIS A 112 -4.50 -5.75 10.61
C HIS A 112 -3.34 -5.34 11.49
N ASN A 113 -2.49 -4.45 10.98
CA ASN A 113 -1.44 -3.78 11.73
C ASN A 113 -1.78 -2.30 11.94
N PRO A 114 -1.33 -1.68 13.03
CA PRO A 114 -1.56 -0.25 13.28
C PRO A 114 -0.85 0.66 12.29
N GLU A 115 0.21 0.18 11.65
CA GLU A 115 0.87 0.83 10.53
C GLU A 115 1.02 -0.13 9.35
N PHE A 116 0.71 0.32 8.15
CA PHE A 116 0.77 -0.49 6.95
C PHE A 116 1.05 0.39 5.72
N THR A 117 1.54 -0.23 4.65
CA THR A 117 1.81 0.45 3.40
C THR A 117 0.59 0.35 2.48
N THR A 118 0.18 1.49 1.92
CA THR A 118 -0.82 1.55 0.85
C THR A 118 -0.21 2.13 -0.41
N VAL A 119 -0.83 1.83 -1.54
CA VAL A 119 -0.77 2.64 -2.74
C VAL A 119 -2.14 3.28 -2.92
N GLU A 120 -2.16 4.58 -3.10
CA GLU A 120 -3.37 5.35 -3.38
C GLU A 120 -3.11 6.25 -4.59
N LEU A 121 -4.05 6.32 -5.50
CA LEU A 121 -3.88 7.04 -6.77
C LEU A 121 -5.17 7.75 -7.17
N TYR A 122 -5.01 8.84 -7.91
CA TYR A 122 -6.11 9.65 -8.43
C TYR A 122 -5.80 10.11 -9.85
N GLU A 123 -6.83 10.14 -10.67
CA GLU A 123 -6.74 10.58 -12.06
C GLU A 123 -7.92 11.50 -12.40
N SER A 124 -7.61 12.61 -13.07
CA SER A 124 -8.61 13.52 -13.64
C SER A 124 -9.20 12.93 -14.90
N TYR A 125 -10.48 13.20 -15.16
CA TYR A 125 -11.19 12.82 -16.39
C TYR A 125 -11.31 11.31 -16.62
N ALA A 126 -11.14 10.53 -15.56
CA ALA A 126 -11.32 9.06 -15.54
C ALA A 126 -12.57 8.69 -14.75
N ASP A 127 -13.19 7.57 -15.12
CA ASP A 127 -14.31 7.00 -14.38
C ASP A 127 -13.94 5.69 -13.68
N PHE A 128 -14.93 5.04 -13.06
CA PHE A 128 -14.70 3.79 -12.34
C PHE A 128 -14.30 2.62 -13.25
N ASN A 129 -14.66 2.65 -14.56
CA ASN A 129 -14.25 1.61 -15.51
C ASN A 129 -12.74 1.74 -15.78
N ASP A 130 -12.25 2.96 -15.99
CA ASP A 130 -10.82 3.22 -16.17
C ASP A 130 -10.02 2.73 -14.95
N MET A 131 -10.55 2.97 -13.74
CA MET A 131 -9.92 2.48 -12.51
C MET A 131 -9.96 0.97 -12.35
N MET A 132 -11.02 0.29 -12.81
CA MET A 132 -11.07 -1.17 -12.83
C MET A 132 -10.04 -1.77 -13.79
N ASP A 133 -9.90 -1.18 -14.98
CA ASP A 133 -8.90 -1.60 -15.95
C ASP A 133 -7.48 -1.40 -15.41
N LEU A 134 -7.19 -0.24 -14.84
CA LEU A 134 -5.91 0.03 -14.20
C LEU A 134 -5.60 -0.95 -13.06
N PHE A 135 -6.59 -1.25 -12.22
CA PHE A 135 -6.43 -2.21 -11.12
C PHE A 135 -6.11 -3.61 -11.62
N GLU A 136 -6.80 -4.06 -12.67
CA GLU A 136 -6.53 -5.33 -13.33
C GLU A 136 -5.09 -5.36 -13.88
N ASP A 137 -4.67 -4.32 -14.58
CA ASP A 137 -3.32 -4.20 -15.14
C ASP A 137 -2.23 -4.23 -14.05
N LEU A 138 -2.43 -3.55 -12.94
CA LEU A 138 -1.49 -3.54 -11.81
C LEU A 138 -1.32 -4.93 -11.19
N LEU A 139 -2.42 -5.65 -10.95
CA LEU A 139 -2.36 -6.99 -10.34
C LEU A 139 -1.80 -8.04 -11.30
N THR A 140 -2.21 -8.01 -12.56
CA THR A 140 -1.71 -8.96 -13.58
C THR A 140 -0.22 -8.74 -13.87
N SER A 141 0.22 -7.48 -13.92
CA SER A 141 1.65 -7.14 -14.05
C SER A 141 2.47 -7.65 -12.86
N ALA A 142 1.95 -7.48 -11.64
CA ALA A 142 2.59 -7.98 -10.43
C ALA A 142 2.68 -9.51 -10.44
N ALA A 143 1.61 -10.22 -10.83
CA ALA A 143 1.59 -11.69 -10.93
C ALA A 143 2.63 -12.17 -11.95
N GLN A 144 2.65 -11.61 -13.15
CA GLN A 144 3.62 -11.97 -14.18
C GLN A 144 5.06 -11.71 -13.74
N LYS A 145 5.31 -10.57 -13.13
CA LYS A 145 6.66 -10.20 -12.68
C LYS A 145 7.17 -11.09 -11.56
N LEU A 146 6.27 -11.46 -10.64
CA LEU A 146 6.63 -12.22 -9.44
C LEU A 146 6.64 -13.73 -9.68
N LEU A 147 5.65 -14.25 -10.42
CA LEU A 147 5.37 -15.68 -10.56
C LEU A 147 5.67 -16.20 -11.96
N GLY A 148 5.75 -15.36 -12.98
CA GLY A 148 5.83 -15.75 -14.39
C GLY A 148 4.55 -16.41 -14.93
N THR A 149 3.44 -16.29 -14.20
CA THR A 149 2.15 -16.88 -14.55
C THR A 149 1.00 -16.07 -13.92
N TYR A 150 -0.19 -16.20 -14.49
CA TYR A 150 -1.43 -15.68 -13.90
C TYR A 150 -2.12 -16.68 -12.97
N GLN A 151 -1.64 -17.94 -12.96
CA GLN A 151 -2.21 -18.99 -12.12
C GLN A 151 -1.46 -19.04 -10.80
N LEU A 152 -2.19 -18.98 -9.70
CA LEU A 152 -1.62 -19.12 -8.36
C LEU A 152 -2.55 -19.89 -7.44
N GLU A 153 -2.01 -20.34 -6.32
CA GLU A 153 -2.79 -20.94 -5.24
C GLU A 153 -2.88 -19.96 -4.08
N TRP A 154 -4.07 -19.77 -3.57
CA TRP A 154 -4.36 -18.94 -2.40
C TRP A 154 -5.19 -19.71 -1.39
N GLN A 155 -4.62 -19.99 -0.22
CA GLN A 155 -5.29 -20.73 0.86
C GLN A 155 -5.86 -22.09 0.43
N GLY A 156 -5.18 -22.79 -0.48
CA GLY A 156 -5.61 -24.08 -1.03
C GLY A 156 -6.56 -24.00 -2.23
N GLU A 157 -6.98 -22.80 -2.61
CA GLU A 157 -7.83 -22.57 -3.78
C GLU A 157 -7.00 -22.07 -4.98
N LYS A 158 -7.36 -22.54 -6.17
CA LYS A 158 -6.75 -22.06 -7.41
C LYS A 158 -7.34 -20.72 -7.80
N LEU A 159 -6.48 -19.74 -7.98
CA LEU A 159 -6.83 -18.40 -8.42
C LEU A 159 -6.23 -18.13 -9.79
N ASP A 160 -7.07 -17.69 -10.73
CA ASP A 160 -6.69 -17.29 -12.08
C ASP A 160 -6.78 -15.78 -12.24
N LEU A 161 -5.64 -15.14 -12.45
CA LEU A 161 -5.54 -13.70 -12.70
C LEU A 161 -5.37 -13.37 -14.18
N THR A 162 -5.69 -14.29 -15.10
CA THR A 162 -5.64 -13.99 -16.54
C THR A 162 -6.49 -12.76 -16.86
N PRO A 163 -5.94 -11.76 -17.62
CA PRO A 163 -6.68 -10.56 -17.98
C PRO A 163 -8.04 -10.81 -18.64
N GLY A 164 -8.97 -9.88 -18.48
CA GLY A 164 -10.34 -10.00 -18.94
C GLY A 164 -11.31 -10.40 -17.82
N TRP A 165 -11.11 -9.84 -16.64
CA TRP A 165 -11.93 -10.14 -15.47
C TRP A 165 -13.37 -9.67 -15.65
N PRO A 166 -14.36 -10.41 -15.10
CA PRO A 166 -15.76 -10.00 -15.10
C PRO A 166 -15.93 -8.64 -14.40
N ARG A 167 -16.79 -7.80 -14.97
CA ARG A 167 -17.15 -6.48 -14.42
C ARG A 167 -18.51 -6.54 -13.74
#